data_0ba98fe47f83766a49ab4c39e5c8b835
#
_entry.id   0ba98fe47f83766a49ab4c39e5c8b835
#
_cell.length_a   1.000
_cell.length_b   1.000
_cell.length_c   1.000
_cell.angle_alpha   90.00
_cell.angle_beta   90.00
_cell.angle_gamma   90.00
#
_symmetry.space_group_name_H-M   'P 1'
#
loop_
_entity.id
_entity.type
_entity.pdbx_description
1 polymer ?
#
loop_
_entity_poly.entity_id
_entity_poly.type
_entity_poly.pdbx_seq_one_letter_code
_entity_poly.pdbx_strand_id
1 'polypeptide(L)' 'MANILVVDDELGIRDLLSEILNDEGHSVDVAENATQARAARLVTGYDLVLLDIWMPDTDGISLLKEWATGGLLT' A
#
# COMPACT_ATOMS: atom_id res chain seq x y z
N MET A 1 -16.08 6.27 3.58
CA MET A 1 -15.12 5.24 3.95
C MET A 1 -14.37 4.74 2.72
N ALA A 2 -13.07 4.66 2.81
CA ALA A 2 -12.22 4.21 1.69
C ALA A 2 -11.49 2.91 2.05
N ASN A 3 -11.14 2.14 1.03
CA ASN A 3 -10.26 0.98 1.16
C ASN A 3 -8.84 1.45 0.86
N ILE A 4 -7.96 1.36 1.83
CA ILE A 4 -6.60 1.91 1.75
C ILE A 4 -5.59 0.78 1.95
N LEU A 5 -4.56 0.75 1.10
CA LEU A 5 -3.41 -0.12 1.27
C LEU A 5 -2.20 0.72 1.70
N VAL A 6 -1.57 0.32 2.80
CA VAL A 6 -0.34 0.95 3.27
C VAL A 6 0.83 0.01 3.01
N VAL A 7 1.78 0.44 2.19
CA VAL A 7 2.96 -0.35 1.82
C VAL A 7 4.20 0.32 2.40
N ASP A 8 4.77 -0.28 3.43
CA ASP A 8 5.94 0.24 4.13
C ASP A 8 6.67 -0.93 4.80
N ASP A 9 8.00 -0.94 4.75
CA ASP A 9 8.78 -2.00 5.37
C ASP A 9 8.96 -1.83 6.88
N GLU A 10 8.58 -0.70 7.44
CA GLU A 10 8.65 -0.45 8.88
C GLU A 10 7.33 -0.75 9.57
N LEU A 11 7.37 -1.71 10.50
CA LEU A 11 6.17 -2.11 11.25
C LEU A 11 5.55 -0.94 12.02
N GLY A 12 6.36 -0.13 12.68
CA GLY A 12 5.86 1.01 13.46
C GLY A 12 5.09 2.02 12.60
N ILE A 13 5.55 2.27 11.38
CA ILE A 13 4.87 3.17 10.45
C ILE A 13 3.56 2.56 9.96
N ARG A 14 3.59 1.27 9.58
CA ARG A 14 2.36 0.57 9.17
C ARG A 14 1.30 0.61 10.26
N ASP A 15 1.69 0.30 11.50
CA ASP A 15 0.77 0.28 12.64
C ASP A 15 0.21 1.67 12.92
N LEU A 16 1.06 2.70 12.90
CA LEU A 16 0.64 4.06 13.16
C LEU A 16 -0.36 4.56 12.11
N LEU A 17 -0.04 4.38 10.84
CA LEU A 17 -0.93 4.81 9.76
C LEU A 17 -2.23 4.01 9.75
N SER A 18 -2.18 2.71 9.98
CA SER A 18 -3.36 1.87 10.11
C SER A 18 -4.29 2.37 11.20
N GLU A 19 -3.75 2.66 12.37
CA GLU A 19 -4.52 3.14 13.52
C GLU A 19 -5.20 4.47 13.21
N ILE A 20 -4.44 5.42 12.68
CA ILE A 20 -4.96 6.75 12.34
C ILE A 20 -6.08 6.65 11.30
N LEU A 21 -5.86 5.89 10.24
CA LEU A 21 -6.83 5.78 9.16
C LEU A 21 -8.07 4.98 9.56
N ASN A 22 -7.90 3.93 10.37
CA ASN A 22 -9.04 3.19 10.92
C ASN A 22 -9.91 4.08 11.82
N ASP A 23 -9.28 4.94 12.62
CA ASP A 23 -10.00 5.88 13.49
C ASP A 23 -10.83 6.88 12.68
N GLU A 24 -10.42 7.18 11.44
CA GLU A 24 -11.18 8.05 10.53
C GLU A 24 -12.27 7.29 9.76
N GLY A 25 -12.47 6.01 10.04
CA GLY A 25 -13.51 5.20 9.42
C GLY A 25 -13.14 4.51 8.12
N HIS A 26 -11.84 4.46 7.78
CA HIS A 26 -11.38 3.77 6.58
C HIS A 26 -11.06 2.29 6.88
N SER A 27 -11.14 1.47 5.84
CA SER A 27 -10.70 0.08 5.90
C SER A 27 -9.25 0.01 5.41
N VAL A 28 -8.34 -0.49 6.24
CA VAL A 28 -6.90 -0.43 5.96
C VAL A 28 -6.30 -1.82 5.95
N ASP A 29 -5.60 -2.13 4.86
CA ASP A 29 -4.72 -3.30 4.78
C ASP A 29 -3.28 -2.81 4.72
N VAL A 30 -2.35 -3.66 5.13
CA VAL A 30 -0.93 -3.34 5.15
C VAL A 30 -0.13 -4.36 4.36
N ALA A 31 0.98 -3.91 3.79
CA ALA A 31 1.94 -4.77 3.11
C ALA A 31 3.34 -4.31 3.48
N GLU A 32 4.25 -5.23 3.73
CA GLU A 32 5.61 -4.90 4.13
C GLU A 32 6.60 -4.88 2.97
N ASN A 33 6.18 -5.34 1.80
CA ASN A 33 7.01 -5.38 0.60
C ASN A 33 6.14 -5.40 -0.66
N ALA A 34 6.79 -5.33 -1.81
CA ALA A 34 6.11 -5.30 -3.10
C ALA A 34 5.35 -6.59 -3.41
N THR A 35 5.87 -7.73 -3.01
CA THR A 35 5.21 -9.03 -3.21
C THR A 35 3.87 -9.06 -2.51
N GLN A 36 3.84 -8.64 -1.25
CA GLN A 36 2.60 -8.55 -0.47
C GLN A 36 1.64 -7.52 -1.05
N ALA A 37 2.16 -6.38 -1.51
CA ALA A 37 1.34 -5.33 -2.11
C ALA A 37 0.67 -5.81 -3.40
N ARG A 38 1.40 -6.52 -4.26
CA ARG A 38 0.83 -7.09 -5.48
C ARG A 38 -0.27 -8.11 -5.16
N ALA A 39 -0.01 -8.99 -4.20
CA ALA A 39 -1.00 -9.98 -3.78
C ALA A 39 -2.27 -9.32 -3.24
N ALA A 40 -2.12 -8.29 -2.43
CA ALA A 40 -3.25 -7.56 -1.88
C ALA A 40 -4.10 -6.91 -2.98
N ARG A 41 -3.47 -6.32 -3.98
CA ARG A 41 -4.19 -5.67 -5.08
C ARG A 41 -4.92 -6.65 -6.00
N LEU A 42 -4.48 -7.90 -6.05
CA LEU A 42 -5.19 -8.93 -6.83
C LEU A 42 -6.51 -9.33 -6.18
N VAL A 43 -6.61 -9.17 -4.87
CA VAL A 43 -7.78 -9.60 -4.09
C VAL A 43 -8.75 -8.45 -3.84
N THR A 44 -8.24 -7.24 -3.60
CA THR A 44 -9.03 -6.10 -3.16
C THR A 44 -8.78 -4.89 -4.06
N GLY A 45 -9.86 -4.21 -4.43
CA GLY A 45 -9.74 -2.91 -5.08
C GLY A 45 -9.55 -1.83 -4.03
N TYR A 46 -8.42 -1.14 -4.10
CA TYR A 46 -8.12 -0.05 -3.17
C TYR A 46 -8.43 1.30 -3.80
N ASP A 47 -8.94 2.21 -2.98
CA ASP A 47 -9.20 3.59 -3.39
C ASP A 47 -7.94 4.43 -3.30
N LEU A 48 -7.02 4.06 -2.39
CA LEU A 48 -5.77 4.77 -2.15
C LEU A 48 -4.69 3.78 -1.74
N VAL A 49 -3.48 3.98 -2.26
CA VAL A 49 -2.29 3.26 -1.84
C VAL A 49 -1.26 4.26 -1.32
N LEU A 50 -0.86 4.10 -0.07
CA LEU A 50 0.24 4.87 0.52
C LEU A 50 1.50 4.02 0.38
N LEU A 51 2.44 4.47 -0.43
CA LEU A 51 3.60 3.68 -0.83
C LEU A 51 4.90 4.32 -0.37
N ASP A 52 5.67 3.57 0.43
CA ASP A 52 7.05 3.91 0.75
C ASP A 52 7.93 3.50 -0.44
N ILE A 53 8.63 4.45 -1.03
CA ILE A 53 9.48 4.20 -2.20
C ILE A 53 10.88 3.68 -1.85
N TRP A 54 11.23 3.64 -0.57
CA TRP A 54 12.55 3.24 -0.09
C TRP A 54 12.54 1.87 0.59
N MET A 55 11.91 0.87 -0.04
CA MET A 55 11.86 -0.49 0.51
C MET A 55 13.08 -1.30 0.06
N PRO A 56 13.72 -2.05 0.98
CA PRO A 56 15.01 -2.71 0.70
C PRO A 56 14.94 -3.86 -0.31
N ASP A 57 13.83 -4.59 -0.35
CA ASP A 57 13.68 -5.77 -1.23
C ASP A 57 13.08 -5.43 -2.59
N THR A 58 12.43 -4.29 -2.68
CA THR A 58 11.86 -3.81 -3.94
C THR A 58 11.78 -2.29 -3.89
N ASP A 59 12.31 -1.66 -4.92
CA ASP A 59 12.20 -0.23 -5.09
C ASP A 59 10.72 0.15 -5.27
N GLY A 60 10.21 1.01 -4.40
CA GLY A 60 8.84 1.52 -4.49
C GLY A 60 8.58 2.26 -5.80
N ILE A 61 9.60 2.85 -6.40
CA ILE A 61 9.48 3.48 -7.71
C ILE A 61 9.20 2.43 -8.80
N SER A 62 9.84 1.27 -8.72
CA SER A 62 9.57 0.17 -9.66
C SER A 62 8.12 -0.32 -9.55
N LEU A 63 7.62 -0.45 -8.35
CA LEU A 63 6.23 -0.83 -8.10
C LEU A 63 5.26 0.22 -8.63
N LEU A 64 5.55 1.48 -8.41
CA LEU A 64 4.76 2.60 -8.91
C LEU A 64 4.69 2.59 -10.44
N LYS A 65 5.83 2.38 -11.10
CA LYS A 65 5.91 2.29 -12.57
C LYS A 65 5.11 1.10 -13.09
N GLU A 66 5.21 -0.05 -12.42
CA GLU A 66 4.45 -1.25 -12.77
C GLU A 66 2.95 -0.97 -12.76
N TRP A 67 2.47 -0.34 -11.70
CA TRP A 67 1.05 -0.02 -11.55
C TRP A 67 0.59 1.04 -12.56
N ALA A 68 1.40 2.05 -12.81
CA ALA A 68 1.08 3.07 -13.81
C ALA A 68 1.01 2.47 -15.21
N THR A 69 1.96 1.62 -15.58
CA THR A 69 2.00 0.93 -16.87
C THR A 69 0.80 0.00 -17.04
N GLY A 70 0.40 -0.66 -15.97
CA GLY A 70 -0.77 -1.54 -15.97
C GLY A 70 -2.11 -0.83 -15.92
N GLY A 71 -2.13 0.50 -15.86
CA GLY A 71 -3.36 1.29 -15.75
C GLY A 71 -4.01 1.22 -14.37
N LEU A 72 -3.26 0.82 -13.36
CA LEU A 72 -3.75 0.67 -11.99
C LEU A 72 -3.65 1.96 -11.17
N LEU A 73 -2.91 2.93 -11.68
CA LEU A 73 -2.83 4.28 -11.11
C LEU A 73 -3.72 5.22 -11.92
N THR A 74 -4.53 5.93 -11.24
CA THR A 74 -5.39 6.94 -11.88
C THR A 74 -5.28 8.26 -11.18
#